data_8292b354aca64f9682f15785cc025e21
#
_entry.id   8292b354aca64f9682f15785cc025e21
#
_cell.length_a   1.000
_cell.length_b   1.000
_cell.length_c   1.000
_cell.angle_alpha   90.00
_cell.angle_beta   90.00
_cell.angle_gamma   90.00
#
_symmetry.space_group_name_H-M   'P 1'
#
loop_
_entity.id
_entity.type
_entity.pdbx_description
1 polymer ?
#
loop_
_entity_poly.entity_id
_entity_poly.type
_entity_poly.pdbx_seq_one_letter_code
_entity_poly.pdbx_strand_id
1 'polypeptide(L)'
;MKTKYTLISLSIFTALYSQAGFADLREQCLLGVPKFTGEPVQGAINDQPVYIEADDALINQPTSAVYRGNVDLKQGTRHLVADSVEVMQQGDANNLQRIARLQGGFDFKDDQINLKGQDAEFNLNSRDGNVTGADYQLVGRQGRGTAQDIELRNNYRLFKNATFTSCLPGDNAWTIDAKEVKQHIQEEYAEMWHAKFKILGVPVFYTPYLQLPIGDRRRSGLLAPSAGSSSRDGYWYAQPIYWNIAPNYDATFTPKYMSHRGWQMNGEFRYLTRLGEGKIAGEYLNRDRYKDYVSENRKRHLFYWNHSSAFLENWRLNIDYTRVSDKRYFTDFDSEYGSSTDGYADQYARIAYYQPNWNFAVSARQFQVFDEVDIG
;
A
#
# COMPACT_ATOMS: atom_id res chain seq x y z
N MET A 1 -20.06 -42.97 -60.30
CA MET A 1 -20.42 -42.93 -58.84
C MET A 1 -19.15 -42.95 -58.06
N LYS A 2 -18.74 -41.80 -57.49
CA LYS A 2 -17.60 -41.68 -56.59
C LYS A 2 -18.13 -41.05 -55.30
N THR A 3 -18.27 -41.89 -54.28
CA THR A 3 -18.72 -41.52 -52.94
C THR A 3 -17.55 -40.81 -52.24
N LYS A 4 -17.72 -39.55 -51.89
CA LYS A 4 -16.79 -38.82 -51.06
C LYS A 4 -17.10 -39.09 -49.58
N TYR A 5 -16.20 -39.72 -48.87
CA TYR A 5 -16.23 -39.83 -47.41
C TYR A 5 -15.73 -38.54 -46.82
N THR A 6 -16.63 -37.83 -46.16
CA THR A 6 -16.24 -36.69 -45.33
C THR A 6 -15.83 -37.25 -43.97
N LEU A 7 -14.54 -37.20 -43.69
CA LEU A 7 -13.98 -37.47 -42.38
C LEU A 7 -14.30 -36.29 -41.47
N ILE A 8 -15.26 -36.47 -40.59
CA ILE A 8 -15.47 -35.61 -39.45
C ILE A 8 -14.40 -35.97 -38.41
N SER A 9 -13.35 -35.17 -38.35
CA SER A 9 -12.40 -35.21 -37.26
C SER A 9 -13.05 -34.65 -36.00
N LEU A 10 -13.55 -35.54 -35.17
CA LEU A 10 -13.97 -35.25 -33.82
C LEU A 10 -12.72 -34.96 -33.00
N SER A 11 -12.35 -33.69 -32.97
CA SER A 11 -11.31 -33.18 -32.05
C SER A 11 -11.86 -33.30 -30.64
N ILE A 12 -11.55 -34.40 -29.97
CA ILE A 12 -11.73 -34.52 -28.54
C ILE A 12 -10.74 -33.54 -27.91
N PHE A 13 -11.21 -32.34 -27.59
CA PHE A 13 -10.58 -31.46 -26.62
C PHE A 13 -10.65 -32.22 -25.28
N THR A 14 -9.68 -33.08 -25.04
CA THR A 14 -9.33 -33.43 -23.68
C THR A 14 -8.84 -32.12 -23.04
N ALA A 15 -9.76 -31.41 -22.42
CA ALA A 15 -9.43 -30.45 -21.39
C ALA A 15 -8.70 -31.24 -20.30
N LEU A 16 -7.39 -31.35 -20.43
CA LEU A 16 -6.51 -31.55 -19.30
C LEU A 16 -6.87 -30.40 -18.35
N TYR A 17 -7.77 -30.68 -17.43
CA TYR A 17 -7.79 -29.99 -16.16
C TYR A 17 -6.42 -30.29 -15.51
N SER A 18 -5.38 -29.58 -15.96
CA SER A 18 -4.30 -29.25 -15.08
C SER A 18 -5.01 -28.51 -13.94
N GLN A 19 -5.18 -29.17 -12.83
CA GLN A 19 -5.18 -28.50 -11.55
C GLN A 19 -3.76 -27.90 -11.41
N ALA A 20 -3.47 -26.87 -12.23
CA ALA A 20 -2.57 -25.82 -11.84
C ALA A 20 -3.27 -25.29 -10.60
N GLY A 21 -2.88 -25.82 -9.43
CA GLY A 21 -3.21 -25.21 -8.18
C GLY A 21 -2.93 -23.73 -8.44
N PHE A 22 -3.91 -22.89 -8.21
CA PHE A 22 -3.67 -21.48 -8.05
C PHE A 22 -2.72 -21.42 -6.86
N ALA A 23 -1.41 -21.59 -7.13
CA ALA A 23 -0.37 -21.20 -6.21
C ALA A 23 -0.75 -19.76 -5.88
N ASP A 24 -1.14 -19.55 -4.63
CA ASP A 24 -1.62 -18.24 -4.19
C ASP A 24 -0.60 -17.23 -4.69
N LEU A 25 -1.02 -16.26 -5.48
CA LEU A 25 -0.12 -15.23 -6.03
C LEU A 25 0.72 -14.60 -4.91
N ARG A 26 0.21 -14.61 -3.69
CA ARG A 26 0.94 -14.23 -2.47
C ARG A 26 2.15 -15.16 -2.21
N GLU A 27 2.01 -16.47 -2.39
CA GLU A 27 3.14 -17.39 -2.20
C GLU A 27 4.23 -17.20 -3.24
N GLN A 28 3.89 -16.88 -4.48
CA GLN A 28 4.87 -16.58 -5.52
C GLN A 28 5.64 -15.28 -5.23
N CYS A 29 4.97 -14.26 -4.70
CA CYS A 29 5.62 -13.01 -4.29
C CYS A 29 6.51 -13.18 -3.04
N LEU A 30 6.36 -14.26 -2.29
CA LEU A 30 7.12 -14.54 -1.06
C LEU A 30 8.26 -15.55 -1.27
N LEU A 31 8.56 -15.94 -2.51
CA LEU A 31 9.72 -16.79 -2.81
C LEU A 31 11.01 -16.11 -2.32
N GLY A 32 11.77 -16.84 -1.46
CA GLY A 32 13.01 -16.32 -0.86
C GLY A 32 12.82 -15.43 0.38
N VAL A 33 11.59 -15.14 0.80
CA VAL A 33 11.30 -14.50 2.09
C VAL A 33 11.36 -15.57 3.18
N PRO A 34 12.04 -15.34 4.31
CA PRO A 34 12.05 -16.27 5.43
C PRO A 34 10.65 -16.60 5.91
N LYS A 35 10.34 -17.86 6.06
CA LYS A 35 9.10 -18.35 6.66
C LYS A 35 9.39 -18.80 8.08
N PHE A 36 8.44 -18.61 8.97
CA PHE A 36 8.54 -19.20 10.31
C PHE A 36 8.45 -20.73 10.20
N THR A 37 9.45 -21.42 10.74
CA THR A 37 9.56 -22.89 10.70
C THR A 37 9.26 -23.54 12.05
N GLY A 38 8.96 -22.75 13.08
CA GLY A 38 8.60 -23.24 14.42
C GLY A 38 7.16 -23.77 14.48
N GLU A 39 6.86 -24.54 15.51
CA GLU A 39 5.50 -25.00 15.76
C GLU A 39 4.62 -23.84 16.27
N PRO A 40 3.34 -23.80 15.85
CA PRO A 40 2.40 -22.82 16.39
C PRO A 40 2.18 -23.07 17.90
N VAL A 41 2.31 -22.04 18.71
CA VAL A 41 2.11 -22.14 20.16
C VAL A 41 0.65 -21.87 20.49
N GLN A 42 0.05 -22.71 21.35
CA GLN A 42 -1.30 -22.48 21.88
C GLN A 42 -1.24 -21.55 23.10
N GLY A 43 -2.07 -20.50 23.11
CA GLY A 43 -2.13 -19.51 24.19
C GLY A 43 -1.21 -18.30 23.99
N ALA A 44 -1.15 -17.42 24.99
CA ALA A 44 -0.29 -16.25 24.92
C ALA A 44 1.19 -16.62 25.06
N ILE A 45 2.05 -16.06 24.22
CA ILE A 45 3.51 -16.36 24.22
C ILE A 45 4.13 -16.05 25.60
N ASN A 46 3.67 -15.00 26.26
CA ASN A 46 4.20 -14.59 27.56
C ASN A 46 3.87 -15.57 28.71
N ASP A 47 2.89 -16.46 28.51
CA ASP A 47 2.50 -17.49 29.49
C ASP A 47 3.29 -18.79 29.27
N GLN A 48 4.08 -18.87 28.21
CA GLN A 48 4.92 -20.02 27.90
C GLN A 48 6.16 -20.05 28.81
N PRO A 49 6.64 -21.25 29.17
CA PRO A 49 7.86 -21.39 29.95
C PRO A 49 9.06 -20.80 29.17
N VAL A 50 9.97 -20.21 29.93
CA VAL A 50 11.26 -19.71 29.41
C VAL A 50 12.31 -20.77 29.67
N TYR A 51 12.97 -21.21 28.61
CA TYR A 51 14.12 -22.10 28.68
C TYR A 51 15.38 -21.30 28.39
N ILE A 52 16.40 -21.40 29.25
CA ILE A 52 17.68 -20.71 29.08
C ILE A 52 18.81 -21.72 29.23
N GLU A 53 19.70 -21.76 28.22
CA GLU A 53 20.95 -22.49 28.25
C GLU A 53 22.10 -21.46 28.10
N ALA A 54 23.19 -21.62 28.84
CA ALA A 54 24.35 -20.77 28.79
C ALA A 54 25.58 -21.52 29.31
N ASP A 55 26.78 -21.06 28.93
CA ASP A 55 28.04 -21.65 29.45
C ASP A 55 28.24 -21.35 30.92
N ASP A 56 27.85 -20.16 31.39
CA ASP A 56 27.94 -19.72 32.76
C ASP A 56 26.70 -18.93 33.21
N ALA A 57 26.28 -19.11 34.46
CA ALA A 57 25.17 -18.42 35.05
C ALA A 57 25.44 -17.99 36.49
N LEU A 58 25.33 -16.68 36.73
CA LEU A 58 25.43 -16.10 38.06
C LEU A 58 24.06 -15.57 38.48
N ILE A 59 23.45 -16.20 39.48
CA ILE A 59 22.07 -15.86 39.91
C ILE A 59 22.11 -15.36 41.35
N ASN A 60 21.75 -14.07 41.55
CA ASN A 60 21.61 -13.42 42.83
C ASN A 60 20.12 -13.10 43.08
N GLN A 61 19.35 -14.07 43.49
CA GLN A 61 17.92 -13.88 43.73
C GLN A 61 17.67 -12.97 44.97
N PRO A 62 16.68 -12.04 44.87
CA PRO A 62 15.77 -11.79 43.77
C PRO A 62 16.25 -10.72 42.80
N THR A 63 17.47 -10.18 42.92
CA THR A 63 17.91 -8.90 42.34
C THR A 63 18.47 -9.01 40.93
N SER A 64 19.21 -10.07 40.61
CA SER A 64 19.81 -10.20 39.26
C SER A 64 20.10 -11.64 38.85
N ALA A 65 20.12 -11.88 37.55
CA ALA A 65 20.63 -13.08 36.93
C ALA A 65 21.46 -12.68 35.69
N VAL A 66 22.68 -13.19 35.59
CA VAL A 66 23.60 -12.94 34.48
C VAL A 66 23.94 -14.29 33.84
N TYR A 67 23.66 -14.41 32.54
CA TYR A 67 24.00 -15.55 31.72
C TYR A 67 25.10 -15.13 30.73
N ARG A 68 26.14 -15.91 30.56
CA ARG A 68 27.28 -15.60 29.68
C ARG A 68 27.70 -16.82 28.86
N GLY A 69 28.14 -16.54 27.64
CA GLY A 69 28.64 -17.54 26.68
C GLY A 69 27.51 -18.34 26.08
N ASN A 70 27.37 -18.24 24.78
CA ASN A 70 26.39 -19.01 23.98
C ASN A 70 24.98 -19.08 24.59
N VAL A 71 24.49 -17.94 25.10
CA VAL A 71 23.16 -17.88 25.74
C VAL A 71 22.09 -18.17 24.70
N ASP A 72 21.36 -19.29 24.86
CA ASP A 72 20.21 -19.69 24.05
C ASP A 72 18.94 -19.59 24.89
N LEU A 73 18.03 -18.68 24.54
CA LEU A 73 16.79 -18.44 25.25
C LEU A 73 15.59 -18.72 24.31
N LYS A 74 14.68 -19.55 24.78
CA LYS A 74 13.46 -19.94 24.04
C LYS A 74 12.22 -19.67 24.89
N GLN A 75 11.21 -19.00 24.27
CA GLN A 75 9.89 -18.79 24.87
C GLN A 75 8.83 -18.83 23.77
N GLY A 76 8.08 -19.89 23.71
CA GLY A 76 7.08 -20.05 22.65
C GLY A 76 7.70 -19.99 21.26
N THR A 77 7.28 -19.03 20.43
CA THR A 77 7.85 -18.79 19.08
C THR A 77 9.13 -17.95 19.09
N ARG A 78 9.51 -17.39 20.24
CA ARG A 78 10.69 -16.54 20.38
C ARG A 78 11.93 -17.34 20.66
N HIS A 79 12.97 -17.06 19.89
CA HIS A 79 14.30 -17.63 20.06
C HIS A 79 15.34 -16.52 20.06
N LEU A 80 16.11 -16.41 21.10
CA LEU A 80 17.20 -15.43 21.27
C LEU A 80 18.49 -16.18 21.50
N VAL A 81 19.51 -15.88 20.70
CA VAL A 81 20.89 -16.28 20.95
C VAL A 81 21.70 -15.01 21.20
N ALA A 82 22.51 -14.98 22.25
CA ALA A 82 23.31 -13.81 22.62
C ALA A 82 24.60 -14.22 23.30
N ASP A 83 25.61 -13.33 23.28
CA ASP A 83 26.87 -13.54 24.02
C ASP A 83 26.69 -13.40 25.52
N SER A 84 25.85 -12.44 25.94
CA SER A 84 25.55 -12.19 27.36
C SER A 84 24.13 -11.64 27.52
N VAL A 85 23.41 -12.16 28.50
CA VAL A 85 22.09 -11.69 28.92
C VAL A 85 22.11 -11.43 30.42
N GLU A 86 21.86 -10.19 30.80
CA GLU A 86 21.69 -9.78 32.19
C GLU A 86 20.24 -9.39 32.45
N VAL A 87 19.61 -10.01 33.43
CA VAL A 87 18.28 -9.63 33.90
C VAL A 87 18.41 -9.10 35.32
N MET A 88 17.98 -7.86 35.53
CA MET A 88 18.03 -7.21 36.84
C MET A 88 16.66 -6.69 37.25
N GLN A 89 16.43 -6.68 38.56
CA GLN A 89 15.27 -6.03 39.16
C GLN A 89 15.72 -4.68 39.74
N GLN A 90 15.06 -3.60 39.33
CA GLN A 90 15.37 -2.25 39.76
C GLN A 90 14.08 -1.54 40.23
N GLY A 91 14.17 -0.79 41.31
CA GLY A 91 13.07 -0.01 41.85
C GLY A 91 12.68 -0.42 43.29
N ASP A 92 11.70 0.29 43.85
CA ASP A 92 11.16 0.06 45.17
C ASP A 92 10.09 -1.03 45.17
N ALA A 93 9.72 -1.57 46.32
CA ALA A 93 8.75 -2.65 46.48
C ALA A 93 7.39 -2.40 45.77
N ASN A 94 7.00 -1.14 45.58
CA ASN A 94 5.77 -0.74 44.90
C ASN A 94 5.93 -0.46 43.41
N ASN A 95 7.16 -0.38 42.87
CA ASN A 95 7.45 -0.09 41.49
C ASN A 95 8.68 -0.86 40.99
N LEU A 96 8.60 -2.18 41.11
CA LEU A 96 9.67 -3.08 40.68
C LEU A 96 9.66 -3.24 39.16
N GLN A 97 10.76 -2.85 38.53
CA GLN A 97 10.97 -3.02 37.09
C GLN A 97 12.00 -4.11 36.84
N ARG A 98 11.76 -4.91 35.81
CA ARG A 98 12.70 -5.91 35.32
C ARG A 98 13.32 -5.42 34.03
N ILE A 99 14.63 -5.25 34.03
CA ILE A 99 15.42 -4.81 32.87
C ILE A 99 16.23 -5.99 32.37
N ALA A 100 16.13 -6.29 31.09
CA ALA A 100 17.00 -7.25 30.41
C ALA A 100 17.99 -6.50 29.53
N ARG A 101 19.28 -6.78 29.68
CA ARG A 101 20.38 -6.24 28.87
C ARG A 101 21.06 -7.35 28.11
N LEU A 102 21.26 -7.13 26.81
CA LEU A 102 22.00 -7.99 25.92
C LEU A 102 23.25 -7.24 25.48
N GLN A 103 24.40 -7.90 25.50
CA GLN A 103 25.70 -7.28 25.14
C GLN A 103 26.52 -8.26 24.32
N GLY A 104 27.32 -7.71 23.39
CA GLY A 104 28.30 -8.45 22.60
C GLY A 104 27.74 -9.08 21.33
N GLY A 105 26.50 -8.81 20.99
CA GLY A 105 25.83 -9.35 19.83
C GLY A 105 24.67 -10.29 20.18
N PHE A 106 23.59 -10.22 19.39
CA PHE A 106 22.46 -11.12 19.53
C PHE A 106 21.76 -11.40 18.20
N ASP A 107 21.10 -12.55 18.12
CA ASP A 107 20.22 -12.99 17.01
C ASP A 107 18.88 -13.36 17.64
N PHE A 108 17.86 -12.55 17.37
CA PHE A 108 16.48 -12.76 17.81
C PHE A 108 15.60 -13.15 16.64
N LYS A 109 14.81 -14.19 16.81
CA LYS A 109 13.86 -14.69 15.82
C LYS A 109 12.51 -14.97 16.45
N ASP A 110 11.45 -14.56 15.77
CA ASP A 110 10.09 -14.95 16.08
C ASP A 110 9.26 -15.19 14.79
N ASP A 111 7.96 -15.30 14.92
CA ASP A 111 7.04 -15.49 13.81
C ASP A 111 6.83 -14.22 12.95
N GLN A 112 7.36 -13.08 13.35
CA GLN A 112 7.20 -11.80 12.67
C GLN A 112 8.50 -11.19 12.15
N ILE A 113 9.61 -11.40 12.87
CA ILE A 113 10.88 -10.74 12.57
C ILE A 113 12.08 -11.60 12.94
N ASN A 114 13.12 -11.54 12.11
CA ASN A 114 14.48 -11.92 12.47
C ASN A 114 15.26 -10.61 12.68
N LEU A 115 15.87 -10.44 13.84
CA LEU A 115 16.57 -9.22 14.25
C LEU A 115 17.94 -9.60 14.79
N LYS A 116 19.00 -9.04 14.20
CA LYS A 116 20.34 -9.09 14.73
C LYS A 116 20.72 -7.71 15.26
N GLY A 117 21.45 -7.65 16.35
CA GLY A 117 21.90 -6.40 16.94
C GLY A 117 23.20 -6.56 17.70
N GLN A 118 23.80 -5.44 18.07
CA GLN A 118 25.02 -5.43 18.91
C GLN A 118 24.66 -5.46 20.39
N ASP A 119 23.85 -4.50 20.81
CA ASP A 119 23.40 -4.38 22.19
C ASP A 119 21.90 -4.10 22.22
N ALA A 120 21.25 -4.53 23.29
CA ALA A 120 19.86 -4.20 23.53
C ALA A 120 19.55 -4.07 25.02
N GLU A 121 18.60 -3.21 25.34
CA GLU A 121 18.01 -3.09 26.67
C GLU A 121 16.48 -3.09 26.58
N PHE A 122 15.84 -3.93 27.35
CA PHE A 122 14.39 -4.07 27.38
C PHE A 122 13.86 -3.98 28.80
N ASN A 123 12.84 -3.16 29.00
CA ASN A 123 12.02 -3.20 30.19
C ASN A 123 10.91 -4.25 30.01
N LEU A 124 11.01 -5.36 30.74
CA LEU A 124 10.10 -6.48 30.61
C LEU A 124 8.69 -6.20 31.15
N ASN A 125 8.52 -5.13 31.95
CA ASN A 125 7.24 -4.70 32.50
C ASN A 125 6.48 -3.80 31.50
N SER A 126 7.14 -2.73 31.01
CA SER A 126 6.54 -1.76 30.07
C SER A 126 6.62 -2.21 28.61
N ARG A 127 7.49 -3.18 28.30
CA ARG A 127 7.84 -3.63 26.93
C ARG A 127 8.55 -2.57 26.09
N ASP A 128 9.08 -1.54 26.75
CA ASP A 128 9.95 -0.58 26.09
C ASP A 128 11.33 -1.18 25.89
N GLY A 129 12.03 -0.76 24.85
CA GLY A 129 13.37 -1.26 24.59
C GLY A 129 14.17 -0.32 23.70
N ASN A 130 15.48 -0.51 23.72
CA ASN A 130 16.41 0.14 22.83
C ASN A 130 17.32 -0.93 22.23
N VAL A 131 17.59 -0.84 20.94
CA VAL A 131 18.47 -1.77 20.21
C VAL A 131 19.48 -0.95 19.42
N THR A 132 20.73 -1.35 19.43
CA THR A 132 21.83 -0.69 18.71
C THR A 132 22.41 -1.63 17.66
N GLY A 133 22.75 -1.09 16.49
CA GLY A 133 23.36 -1.85 15.39
C GLY A 133 22.46 -2.92 14.82
N ALA A 134 21.20 -2.60 14.55
CA ALA A 134 20.18 -3.54 14.13
C ALA A 134 20.21 -3.86 12.63
N ASP A 135 20.12 -5.15 12.30
CA ASP A 135 19.80 -5.69 10.98
C ASP A 135 18.54 -6.52 11.11
N TYR A 136 17.50 -6.18 10.36
CA TYR A 136 16.19 -6.83 10.49
C TYR A 136 15.66 -7.36 9.16
N GLN A 137 14.99 -8.49 9.26
CA GLN A 137 14.27 -9.15 8.16
C GLN A 137 12.89 -9.55 8.63
N LEU A 138 11.83 -9.12 7.93
CA LEU A 138 10.46 -9.53 8.24
C LEU A 138 10.23 -10.99 7.83
N VAL A 139 9.45 -11.71 8.63
CA VAL A 139 9.08 -13.11 8.40
C VAL A 139 7.69 -13.15 7.75
N GLY A 140 7.52 -14.01 6.74
CA GLY A 140 6.24 -14.18 6.04
C GLY A 140 5.81 -13.00 5.16
N ARG A 141 6.63 -11.97 5.05
CA ARG A 141 6.39 -10.80 4.19
C ARG A 141 7.71 -10.16 3.74
N GLN A 142 7.66 -9.50 2.61
CA GLN A 142 8.83 -8.78 2.11
C GLN A 142 9.12 -7.56 2.99
N GLY A 143 10.38 -7.35 3.31
CA GLY A 143 10.86 -6.20 4.04
C GLY A 143 12.06 -6.52 4.90
N ARG A 144 13.15 -5.80 4.67
CA ARG A 144 14.41 -5.90 5.43
C ARG A 144 15.11 -4.55 5.44
N GLY A 145 16.04 -4.40 6.34
CA GLY A 145 16.83 -3.20 6.43
C GLY A 145 17.74 -3.21 7.64
N THR A 146 18.41 -2.08 7.84
CA THR A 146 19.30 -1.84 8.97
C THR A 146 18.85 -0.59 9.71
N ALA A 147 19.22 -0.46 10.97
CA ALA A 147 19.08 0.77 11.73
C ALA A 147 20.25 0.91 12.69
N GLN A 148 20.76 2.11 12.85
CA GLN A 148 21.79 2.38 13.85
C GLN A 148 21.24 2.19 15.26
N ASP A 149 20.09 2.78 15.53
CA ASP A 149 19.37 2.66 16.79
C ASP A 149 17.88 2.41 16.54
N ILE A 150 17.28 1.57 17.36
CA ILE A 150 15.83 1.34 17.40
C ILE A 150 15.34 1.61 18.81
N GLU A 151 14.36 2.50 18.95
CA GLU A 151 13.63 2.71 20.19
C GLU A 151 12.25 2.07 20.06
N LEU A 152 11.95 1.14 20.96
CA LEU A 152 10.65 0.48 21.04
C LEU A 152 9.87 1.09 22.21
N ARG A 153 8.66 1.56 21.93
CA ARG A 153 7.72 2.08 22.93
C ARG A 153 6.34 1.51 22.66
N ASN A 154 5.48 1.52 23.65
CA ASN A 154 4.14 0.92 23.55
C ASN A 154 3.31 1.46 22.36
N ASN A 155 3.48 2.74 22.02
CA ASN A 155 2.67 3.43 21.00
C ASN A 155 3.44 3.73 19.72
N TYR A 156 4.79 3.67 19.74
CA TYR A 156 5.60 3.92 18.55
C TYR A 156 6.91 3.10 18.55
N ARG A 157 7.48 2.99 17.35
CA ARG A 157 8.85 2.51 17.11
C ARG A 157 9.60 3.59 16.36
N LEU A 158 10.78 3.94 16.86
CA LEU A 158 11.64 4.95 16.25
C LEU A 158 12.93 4.29 15.78
N PHE A 159 13.23 4.43 14.48
CA PHE A 159 14.44 3.92 13.86
C PHE A 159 15.31 5.12 13.43
N LYS A 160 16.58 5.14 13.83
CA LYS A 160 17.53 6.18 13.46
C LYS A 160 18.52 5.65 12.44
N ASN A 161 18.84 6.48 11.44
CA ASN A 161 19.71 6.12 10.32
C ASN A 161 19.33 4.76 9.73
N ALA A 162 18.08 4.65 9.34
CA ALA A 162 17.47 3.38 8.93
C ALA A 162 17.47 3.21 7.41
N THR A 163 17.59 1.96 6.98
CA THR A 163 17.37 1.54 5.61
C THR A 163 16.16 0.61 5.52
N PHE A 164 15.50 0.59 4.39
CA PHE A 164 14.42 -0.33 4.10
C PHE A 164 14.41 -0.72 2.62
N THR A 165 14.15 -1.99 2.35
CA THR A 165 13.83 -2.51 1.02
C THR A 165 12.87 -3.69 1.11
N SER A 166 12.05 -3.91 0.09
CA SER A 166 11.28 -5.15 -0.08
C SER A 166 11.96 -6.15 -1.02
N CYS A 167 13.17 -5.83 -1.52
CA CYS A 167 13.94 -6.78 -2.31
C CYS A 167 14.34 -8.00 -1.47
N LEU A 168 14.53 -9.14 -2.14
CA LEU A 168 14.99 -10.36 -1.49
C LEU A 168 16.37 -10.18 -0.86
N PRO A 169 16.73 -11.00 0.13
CA PRO A 169 18.08 -10.98 0.71
C PRO A 169 19.16 -11.10 -0.37
N GLY A 170 20.12 -10.16 -0.35
CA GLY A 170 21.19 -10.06 -1.35
C GLY A 170 20.87 -9.17 -2.57
N ASP A 171 19.62 -8.80 -2.81
CA ASP A 171 19.23 -7.88 -3.88
C ASP A 171 18.95 -6.49 -3.29
N ASN A 172 19.56 -5.45 -3.88
CA ASN A 172 19.38 -4.04 -3.51
C ASN A 172 18.99 -3.21 -4.74
N ALA A 173 18.14 -3.75 -5.60
CA ALA A 173 17.65 -3.01 -6.77
C ALA A 173 17.07 -1.65 -6.39
N TRP A 174 16.42 -1.57 -5.23
CA TRP A 174 16.03 -0.30 -4.63
C TRP A 174 16.11 -0.32 -3.10
N THR A 175 16.38 0.84 -2.51
CA THR A 175 16.38 1.06 -1.06
C THR A 175 15.80 2.44 -0.71
N ILE A 176 15.23 2.55 0.46
CA ILE A 176 14.92 3.82 1.10
C ILE A 176 15.88 3.98 2.27
N ASP A 177 16.62 5.07 2.30
CA ASP A 177 17.43 5.47 3.45
C ASP A 177 16.74 6.66 4.11
N ALA A 178 16.53 6.62 5.40
CA ALA A 178 15.94 7.72 6.16
C ALA A 178 16.79 8.02 7.40
N LYS A 179 16.93 9.31 7.74
CA LYS A 179 17.59 9.72 8.97
C LYS A 179 16.80 9.27 10.20
N GLU A 180 15.49 9.32 10.09
CA GLU A 180 14.57 8.90 11.14
C GLU A 180 13.30 8.32 10.53
N VAL A 181 12.83 7.20 11.08
CA VAL A 181 11.54 6.58 10.76
C VAL A 181 10.78 6.34 12.05
N LYS A 182 9.65 7.00 12.23
CA LYS A 182 8.77 6.81 13.38
C LYS A 182 7.49 6.11 12.96
N GLN A 183 7.32 4.88 13.43
CA GLN A 183 6.11 4.08 13.20
C GLN A 183 5.13 4.29 14.34
N HIS A 184 3.95 4.79 14.05
CA HIS A 184 2.84 4.90 14.97
C HIS A 184 1.98 3.63 14.88
N ILE A 185 2.08 2.77 15.89
CA ILE A 185 1.52 1.42 15.83
C ILE A 185 -0.01 1.44 15.84
N GLN A 186 -0.61 2.25 16.71
CA GLN A 186 -2.07 2.31 16.87
C GLN A 186 -2.75 3.04 15.69
N GLU A 187 -2.08 4.05 15.17
CA GLU A 187 -2.58 4.84 14.04
C GLU A 187 -2.21 4.26 12.68
N GLU A 188 -1.38 3.20 12.65
CA GLU A 188 -1.00 2.44 11.44
C GLU A 188 -0.34 3.30 10.35
N TYR A 189 0.62 4.15 10.72
CA TYR A 189 1.42 4.91 9.77
C TYR A 189 2.87 5.07 10.21
N ALA A 190 3.73 5.40 9.26
CA ALA A 190 5.12 5.75 9.48
C ALA A 190 5.40 7.16 8.95
N GLU A 191 6.13 7.91 9.73
CA GLU A 191 6.76 9.18 9.33
C GLU A 191 8.23 8.92 9.04
N MET A 192 8.71 9.47 7.94
CA MET A 192 10.10 9.36 7.52
C MET A 192 10.68 10.77 7.34
N TRP A 193 11.81 11.02 7.95
CA TRP A 193 12.52 12.29 7.84
C TRP A 193 13.79 12.12 7.02
N HIS A 194 14.02 13.05 6.09
CA HIS A 194 15.17 13.04 5.17
C HIS A 194 15.29 11.73 4.39
N ALA A 195 14.17 11.26 3.85
CA ALA A 195 14.13 10.02 3.10
C ALA A 195 14.77 10.19 1.72
N LYS A 196 15.60 9.23 1.34
CA LYS A 196 16.27 9.12 0.03
C LYS A 196 15.87 7.79 -0.59
N PHE A 197 15.21 7.84 -1.72
CA PHE A 197 14.95 6.66 -2.52
C PHE A 197 16.13 6.43 -3.47
N LYS A 198 16.71 5.23 -3.44
CA LYS A 198 17.85 4.84 -4.25
C LYS A 198 17.47 3.69 -5.19
N ILE A 199 17.98 3.71 -6.40
CA ILE A 199 17.94 2.60 -7.35
C ILE A 199 19.38 2.20 -7.64
N LEU A 200 19.70 0.92 -7.44
CA LEU A 200 21.08 0.40 -7.57
C LEU A 200 22.13 1.25 -6.81
N GLY A 201 21.75 1.74 -5.62
CA GLY A 201 22.58 2.57 -4.79
C GLY A 201 22.63 4.07 -5.15
N VAL A 202 22.10 4.47 -6.32
CA VAL A 202 22.05 5.86 -6.76
C VAL A 202 20.80 6.55 -6.23
N PRO A 203 20.92 7.68 -5.50
CA PRO A 203 19.78 8.44 -5.02
C PRO A 203 19.05 9.11 -6.19
N VAL A 204 17.80 8.72 -6.43
CA VAL A 204 16.95 9.24 -7.53
C VAL A 204 15.88 10.20 -7.04
N PHE A 205 15.54 10.14 -5.76
CA PHE A 205 14.53 11.00 -5.15
C PHE A 205 14.88 11.29 -3.69
N TYR A 206 14.62 12.52 -3.24
CA TYR A 206 14.78 12.97 -1.86
C TYR A 206 13.55 13.75 -1.41
N THR A 207 13.12 13.48 -0.18
CA THR A 207 12.12 14.28 0.49
C THR A 207 12.52 14.58 1.93
N PRO A 208 12.34 15.82 2.41
CA PRO A 208 12.62 16.15 3.80
C PRO A 208 11.66 15.47 4.78
N TYR A 209 10.44 15.19 4.35
CA TYR A 209 9.39 14.50 5.11
C TYR A 209 8.50 13.68 4.20
N LEU A 210 8.16 12.49 4.65
CA LEU A 210 7.23 11.58 3.98
C LEU A 210 6.40 10.83 5.04
N GLN A 211 5.11 10.73 4.82
CA GLN A 211 4.22 9.92 5.63
C GLN A 211 3.64 8.79 4.78
N LEU A 212 3.73 7.56 5.28
CA LEU A 212 3.22 6.37 4.60
C LEU A 212 2.27 5.58 5.52
N PRO A 213 1.14 5.09 5.02
CA PRO A 213 0.34 4.11 5.75
C PRO A 213 1.12 2.79 5.84
N ILE A 214 1.09 2.14 7.00
CA ILE A 214 1.69 0.81 7.24
C ILE A 214 0.65 -0.27 7.57
N GLY A 215 -0.62 0.10 7.60
CA GLY A 215 -1.79 -0.75 7.81
C GLY A 215 -2.87 -0.49 6.78
N ASP A 216 -4.06 -0.99 7.05
CA ASP A 216 -5.21 -0.92 6.14
C ASP A 216 -5.99 0.41 6.21
N ARG A 217 -5.64 1.28 7.16
CA ARG A 217 -6.33 2.57 7.33
C ARG A 217 -5.98 3.55 6.23
N ARG A 218 -7.00 4.08 5.57
CA ARG A 218 -6.82 5.16 4.59
C ARG A 218 -6.39 6.45 5.28
N ARG A 219 -5.40 7.14 4.72
CA ARG A 219 -4.89 8.42 5.23
C ARG A 219 -4.74 9.45 4.14
N SER A 220 -4.99 10.70 4.51
CA SER A 220 -4.69 11.84 3.63
C SER A 220 -3.19 12.00 3.46
N GLY A 221 -2.76 12.34 2.25
CA GLY A 221 -1.35 12.55 1.95
C GLY A 221 -1.06 12.63 0.46
N LEU A 222 0.22 12.83 0.14
CA LEU A 222 0.72 12.77 -1.23
C LEU A 222 0.77 11.32 -1.68
N LEU A 223 0.19 11.03 -2.84
CA LEU A 223 0.36 9.74 -3.51
C LEU A 223 1.60 9.77 -4.40
N ALA A 224 1.99 8.61 -4.91
CA ALA A 224 3.13 8.51 -5.82
C ALA A 224 2.94 9.44 -7.04
N PRO A 225 3.89 10.31 -7.33
CA PRO A 225 3.81 11.17 -8.50
C PRO A 225 4.02 10.37 -9.77
N SER A 226 3.50 10.89 -10.87
CA SER A 226 3.77 10.38 -12.21
C SER A 226 4.38 11.46 -13.10
N ALA A 227 5.25 11.05 -13.99
CA ALA A 227 5.90 11.94 -14.94
C ALA A 227 6.14 11.22 -16.25
N GLY A 228 6.20 11.97 -17.34
CA GLY A 228 6.45 11.39 -18.65
C GLY A 228 6.69 12.46 -19.70
N SER A 229 6.74 12.03 -20.95
CA SER A 229 6.84 12.93 -22.10
C SER A 229 6.04 12.40 -23.29
N SER A 230 5.40 13.28 -24.00
CA SER A 230 4.72 12.98 -25.28
C SER A 230 4.91 14.12 -26.28
N SER A 231 4.69 13.84 -27.56
CA SER A 231 4.75 14.89 -28.60
C SER A 231 3.67 15.95 -28.40
N ARG A 232 2.53 15.59 -27.80
CA ARG A 232 1.39 16.49 -27.57
C ARG A 232 1.55 17.32 -26.29
N ASP A 233 1.94 16.70 -25.18
CA ASP A 233 1.99 17.34 -23.88
C ASP A 233 3.35 17.95 -23.56
N GLY A 234 4.40 17.52 -24.28
CA GLY A 234 5.78 17.77 -23.90
C GLY A 234 6.16 16.95 -22.66
N TYR A 235 7.05 17.46 -21.85
CA TYR A 235 7.31 16.89 -20.52
C TYR A 235 6.14 17.21 -19.59
N TRP A 236 5.70 16.22 -18.83
CA TRP A 236 4.62 16.42 -17.86
C TRP A 236 4.95 15.79 -16.53
N TYR A 237 4.36 16.37 -15.48
CA TYR A 237 4.43 15.90 -14.10
C TYR A 237 3.06 16.05 -13.44
N ALA A 238 2.63 15.01 -12.75
CA ALA A 238 1.36 15.01 -12.00
C ALA A 238 1.60 14.54 -10.56
N GLN A 239 1.05 15.27 -9.60
CA GLN A 239 1.16 14.97 -8.17
C GLN A 239 -0.22 14.76 -7.56
N PRO A 240 -0.69 13.52 -7.42
CA PRO A 240 -1.94 13.28 -6.73
C PRO A 240 -1.83 13.56 -5.24
N ILE A 241 -2.86 14.20 -4.69
CA ILE A 241 -3.05 14.51 -3.28
C ILE A 241 -4.35 13.86 -2.84
N TYR A 242 -4.26 12.85 -2.00
CA TYR A 242 -5.42 12.14 -1.49
C TYR A 242 -5.91 12.76 -0.20
N TRP A 243 -7.21 12.95 -0.07
CA TRP A 243 -7.88 13.46 1.12
C TRP A 243 -8.90 12.44 1.63
N ASN A 244 -8.59 11.78 2.74
CA ASN A 244 -9.51 10.92 3.48
C ASN A 244 -10.40 11.80 4.37
N ILE A 245 -11.55 12.20 3.86
CA ILE A 245 -12.47 13.14 4.53
C ILE A 245 -13.20 12.43 5.67
N ALA A 246 -13.71 11.23 5.39
CA ALA A 246 -14.43 10.38 6.32
C ALA A 246 -14.36 8.91 5.87
N PRO A 247 -14.76 7.94 6.69
CA PRO A 247 -14.77 6.53 6.28
C PRO A 247 -15.54 6.25 4.97
N ASN A 248 -16.50 7.08 4.66
CA ASN A 248 -17.39 6.95 3.49
C ASN A 248 -17.28 8.11 2.48
N TYR A 249 -16.30 9.01 2.65
CA TYR A 249 -16.01 10.10 1.74
C TYR A 249 -14.52 10.27 1.56
N ASP A 250 -14.08 10.36 0.33
CA ASP A 250 -12.70 10.74 0.01
C ASP A 250 -12.63 11.58 -1.27
N ALA A 251 -11.52 12.25 -1.42
CA ALA A 251 -11.22 13.03 -2.62
C ALA A 251 -9.75 12.88 -3.03
N THR A 252 -9.50 12.98 -4.32
CA THR A 252 -8.15 13.08 -4.86
C THR A 252 -8.06 14.33 -5.72
N PHE A 253 -7.07 15.16 -5.48
CA PHE A 253 -6.78 16.32 -6.28
C PHE A 253 -5.41 16.14 -6.95
N THR A 254 -5.36 16.24 -8.28
CA THR A 254 -4.15 15.98 -9.06
C THR A 254 -3.80 17.17 -9.96
N PRO A 255 -2.99 18.14 -9.49
CA PRO A 255 -2.37 19.10 -10.38
C PRO A 255 -1.40 18.41 -11.33
N LYS A 256 -1.58 18.64 -12.64
CA LYS A 256 -0.72 18.13 -13.72
C LYS A 256 -0.16 19.31 -14.52
N TYR A 257 1.15 19.39 -14.60
CA TYR A 257 1.82 20.34 -15.46
C TYR A 257 2.27 19.68 -16.75
N MET A 258 1.98 20.31 -17.89
CA MET A 258 2.38 19.90 -19.23
C MET A 258 3.13 21.05 -19.91
N SER A 259 4.36 20.84 -20.36
CA SER A 259 5.21 21.92 -20.89
C SER A 259 4.63 22.56 -22.15
N HIS A 260 3.90 21.82 -22.97
CA HIS A 260 3.27 22.33 -24.21
C HIS A 260 1.87 22.91 -23.95
N ARG A 261 1.17 22.51 -22.90
CA ARG A 261 -0.24 22.86 -22.67
C ARG A 261 -0.46 23.77 -21.47
N GLY A 262 0.32 23.60 -20.39
CA GLY A 262 0.19 24.32 -19.14
C GLY A 262 -0.34 23.48 -18.01
N TRP A 263 -1.01 24.11 -17.01
CA TRP A 263 -1.55 23.45 -15.83
C TRP A 263 -2.96 22.92 -16.05
N GLN A 264 -3.15 21.63 -15.82
CA GLN A 264 -4.43 20.96 -15.71
C GLN A 264 -4.69 20.60 -14.24
N MET A 265 -5.89 20.88 -13.75
CA MET A 265 -6.34 20.55 -12.41
C MET A 265 -7.37 19.43 -12.52
N ASN A 266 -7.07 18.27 -11.93
CA ASN A 266 -7.96 17.13 -11.92
C ASN A 266 -8.44 16.90 -10.49
N GLY A 267 -9.72 16.64 -10.33
CA GLY A 267 -10.33 16.36 -9.03
C GLY A 267 -11.29 15.19 -9.12
N GLU A 268 -11.24 14.31 -8.15
CA GLU A 268 -12.16 13.19 -7.98
C GLU A 268 -12.70 13.21 -6.56
N PHE A 269 -14.00 13.04 -6.39
CA PHE A 269 -14.67 12.88 -5.11
C PHE A 269 -15.51 11.61 -5.13
N ARG A 270 -15.29 10.72 -4.17
CA ARG A 270 -16.05 9.48 -4.00
C ARG A 270 -16.86 9.54 -2.72
N TYR A 271 -18.06 9.00 -2.79
CA TYR A 271 -18.99 8.97 -1.67
C TYR A 271 -19.77 7.65 -1.59
N LEU A 272 -19.99 7.24 -0.34
CA LEU A 272 -20.86 6.13 0.02
C LEU A 272 -21.82 6.64 1.09
N THR A 273 -23.11 6.63 0.78
CA THR A 273 -24.17 7.10 1.68
C THR A 273 -25.24 6.02 1.85
N ARG A 274 -26.18 6.24 2.74
CA ARG A 274 -27.35 5.34 2.87
C ARG A 274 -28.23 5.35 1.63
N LEU A 275 -28.15 6.38 0.80
CA LEU A 275 -28.94 6.52 -0.43
C LEU A 275 -28.23 5.97 -1.66
N GLY A 276 -26.94 5.58 -1.55
CA GLY A 276 -26.17 5.05 -2.65
C GLY A 276 -24.70 5.48 -2.63
N GLU A 277 -23.98 5.03 -3.61
CA GLU A 277 -22.58 5.32 -3.82
C GLU A 277 -22.33 6.02 -5.14
N GLY A 278 -21.22 6.71 -5.25
CA GLY A 278 -20.88 7.35 -6.51
C GLY A 278 -19.53 8.05 -6.51
N LYS A 279 -19.21 8.56 -7.70
CA LYS A 279 -18.00 9.26 -8.04
C LYS A 279 -18.34 10.50 -8.84
N ILE A 280 -17.82 11.65 -8.42
CA ILE A 280 -17.86 12.89 -9.19
C ILE A 280 -16.43 13.26 -9.51
N ALA A 281 -16.16 13.56 -10.77
CA ALA A 281 -14.84 14.00 -11.18
C ALA A 281 -14.88 15.19 -12.15
N GLY A 282 -13.79 15.91 -12.16
CA GLY A 282 -13.63 17.04 -13.07
C GLY A 282 -12.17 17.26 -13.43
N GLU A 283 -11.93 17.62 -14.67
CA GLU A 283 -10.63 18.03 -15.19
C GLU A 283 -10.76 19.44 -15.77
N TYR A 284 -9.81 20.29 -15.50
CA TYR A 284 -9.87 21.67 -15.95
C TYR A 284 -8.50 22.20 -16.35
N LEU A 285 -8.38 22.67 -17.60
CA LEU A 285 -7.24 23.39 -18.16
C LEU A 285 -7.71 24.80 -18.60
N ASN A 286 -7.28 25.83 -17.88
CA ASN A 286 -7.75 27.19 -18.12
C ASN A 286 -7.38 27.73 -19.51
N ARG A 287 -6.19 27.37 -20.00
CA ARG A 287 -5.71 27.79 -21.32
C ARG A 287 -4.79 26.75 -21.92
N ASP A 288 -5.29 26.02 -22.93
CA ASP A 288 -4.47 25.10 -23.71
C ASP A 288 -3.52 25.91 -24.61
N ARG A 289 -2.21 25.73 -24.41
CA ARG A 289 -1.15 26.41 -25.16
C ARG A 289 -0.66 25.62 -26.36
N TYR A 290 -1.21 24.42 -26.57
CA TYR A 290 -0.78 23.56 -27.69
C TYR A 290 -1.00 24.25 -29.01
N LYS A 291 0.04 24.25 -29.88
CA LYS A 291 0.07 25.01 -31.11
C LYS A 291 -1.00 24.60 -32.13
N ASP A 292 -1.24 23.29 -32.22
CA ASP A 292 -2.17 22.70 -33.19
C ASP A 292 -3.62 22.71 -32.71
N TYR A 293 -3.86 23.19 -31.49
CA TYR A 293 -5.21 23.38 -30.98
C TYR A 293 -5.72 24.77 -31.38
N VAL A 294 -6.50 24.80 -32.44
CA VAL A 294 -7.10 26.02 -32.99
C VAL A 294 -8.54 26.12 -32.50
N SER A 295 -8.77 26.88 -31.46
CA SER A 295 -10.10 27.21 -30.97
C SER A 295 -10.08 28.59 -30.33
N GLU A 296 -11.15 29.37 -30.51
CA GLU A 296 -11.34 30.65 -29.84
C GLU A 296 -11.37 30.46 -28.31
N ASN A 297 -12.04 29.40 -27.86
CA ASN A 297 -12.10 29.03 -26.44
C ASN A 297 -11.05 27.97 -26.14
N ARG A 298 -9.92 28.38 -25.52
CA ARG A 298 -8.83 27.51 -25.12
C ARG A 298 -9.02 26.87 -23.75
N LYS A 299 -10.19 27.04 -23.11
CA LYS A 299 -10.53 26.40 -21.86
C LYS A 299 -11.00 24.98 -22.15
N ARG A 300 -10.33 24.00 -21.55
CA ARG A 300 -10.66 22.58 -21.70
C ARG A 300 -11.14 22.04 -20.37
N HIS A 301 -12.25 21.31 -20.38
CA HIS A 301 -12.79 20.72 -19.15
C HIS A 301 -13.54 19.43 -19.44
N LEU A 302 -13.55 18.59 -18.40
CA LEU A 302 -14.36 17.38 -18.33
C LEU A 302 -15.14 17.43 -17.01
N PHE A 303 -16.37 16.95 -17.06
CA PHE A 303 -17.19 16.64 -15.90
C PHE A 303 -17.71 15.20 -16.02
N TYR A 304 -17.54 14.43 -14.96
CA TYR A 304 -17.97 13.06 -14.84
C TYR A 304 -18.78 12.87 -13.56
N TRP A 305 -19.88 12.14 -13.65
CA TRP A 305 -20.67 11.72 -12.51
C TRP A 305 -21.21 10.32 -12.72
N ASN A 306 -20.78 9.39 -11.89
CA ASN A 306 -21.33 8.05 -11.79
C ASN A 306 -22.02 7.89 -10.44
N HIS A 307 -23.25 7.39 -10.43
CA HIS A 307 -24.02 7.15 -9.21
C HIS A 307 -24.85 5.88 -9.34
N SER A 308 -24.82 5.06 -8.30
CA SER A 308 -25.67 3.89 -8.14
C SER A 308 -26.32 3.90 -6.77
N SER A 309 -27.62 3.75 -6.73
CA SER A 309 -28.35 3.70 -5.47
C SER A 309 -29.49 2.70 -5.47
N ALA A 310 -29.71 2.16 -4.27
CA ALA A 310 -30.87 1.36 -3.92
C ALA A 310 -31.50 2.00 -2.68
N PHE A 311 -32.70 2.52 -2.81
CA PHE A 311 -33.39 3.21 -1.73
C PHE A 311 -34.88 2.80 -1.67
N LEU A 312 -35.48 3.00 -0.52
CA LEU A 312 -36.87 2.61 -0.27
C LEU A 312 -37.20 1.17 -0.77
N GLU A 313 -36.30 0.23 -0.45
CA GLU A 313 -36.34 -1.20 -0.79
C GLU A 313 -36.37 -1.51 -2.29
N ASN A 314 -37.33 -0.91 -3.02
CA ASN A 314 -37.66 -1.27 -4.39
C ASN A 314 -37.17 -0.29 -5.45
N TRP A 315 -36.64 0.86 -5.06
CA TRP A 315 -36.14 1.88 -5.98
C TRP A 315 -34.66 1.71 -6.30
N ARG A 316 -34.33 1.94 -7.58
CA ARG A 316 -32.96 1.98 -8.07
C ARG A 316 -32.73 3.24 -8.89
N LEU A 317 -31.64 3.95 -8.65
CA LEU A 317 -31.23 5.08 -9.47
C LEU A 317 -29.80 4.82 -9.96
N ASN A 318 -29.62 4.91 -11.26
CA ASN A 318 -28.29 4.84 -11.88
C ASN A 318 -28.08 6.09 -12.74
N ILE A 319 -26.94 6.72 -12.56
CA ILE A 319 -26.48 7.85 -13.36
C ILE A 319 -25.09 7.52 -13.88
N ASP A 320 -24.86 7.74 -15.16
CA ASP A 320 -23.56 7.70 -15.81
C ASP A 320 -23.49 8.88 -16.78
N TYR A 321 -22.80 9.92 -16.35
CA TYR A 321 -22.81 11.19 -17.05
C TYR A 321 -21.39 11.66 -17.31
N THR A 322 -21.01 11.75 -18.58
CA THR A 322 -19.74 12.32 -19.04
C THR A 322 -19.99 13.49 -19.98
N ARG A 323 -19.36 14.61 -19.72
CA ARG A 323 -19.39 15.78 -20.60
C ARG A 323 -18.01 16.41 -20.71
N VAL A 324 -17.61 16.74 -21.93
CA VAL A 324 -16.35 17.39 -22.24
C VAL A 324 -16.55 18.70 -22.98
N SER A 325 -15.55 19.57 -22.94
CA SER A 325 -15.58 20.91 -23.53
C SER A 325 -15.63 20.91 -25.04
N ASP A 326 -15.05 19.90 -25.67
CA ASP A 326 -14.85 19.85 -27.10
C ASP A 326 -14.67 18.41 -27.62
N LYS A 327 -14.82 18.23 -28.93
CA LYS A 327 -14.77 16.95 -29.62
C LYS A 327 -13.39 16.25 -29.56
N ARG A 328 -12.33 17.00 -29.38
CA ARG A 328 -10.95 16.50 -29.36
C ARG A 328 -10.43 16.17 -27.96
N TYR A 329 -11.29 16.30 -26.94
CA TYR A 329 -10.85 16.17 -25.56
C TYR A 329 -10.13 14.84 -25.30
N PHE A 330 -10.78 13.71 -25.57
CA PHE A 330 -10.20 12.38 -25.36
C PHE A 330 -9.11 11.98 -26.36
N THR A 331 -9.04 12.64 -27.50
CA THR A 331 -7.90 12.48 -28.44
C THR A 331 -6.65 13.20 -27.91
N ASP A 332 -6.84 14.33 -27.25
CA ASP A 332 -5.77 15.18 -26.77
C ASP A 332 -5.28 14.85 -25.35
N PHE A 333 -6.17 14.36 -24.49
CA PHE A 333 -5.87 14.03 -23.09
C PHE A 333 -6.17 12.57 -22.76
N ASP A 334 -5.25 11.94 -22.05
CA ASP A 334 -5.51 10.65 -21.43
C ASP A 334 -6.36 10.90 -20.18
N SER A 335 -7.59 10.38 -20.15
CA SER A 335 -8.55 10.50 -19.07
C SER A 335 -9.08 9.13 -18.68
N GLU A 336 -9.35 8.92 -17.39
CA GLU A 336 -9.99 7.70 -16.89
C GLU A 336 -11.49 7.66 -17.17
N TYR A 337 -12.07 8.75 -17.68
CA TYR A 337 -13.51 8.95 -17.85
C TYR A 337 -13.99 8.87 -19.30
N GLY A 338 -13.12 8.43 -20.19
CA GLY A 338 -13.44 8.20 -21.62
C GLY A 338 -12.18 7.92 -22.42
N SER A 339 -12.37 7.39 -23.62
CA SER A 339 -11.29 6.97 -24.53
C SER A 339 -11.33 7.72 -25.84
N SER A 340 -10.17 7.89 -26.47
CA SER A 340 -10.05 8.41 -27.84
C SER A 340 -10.72 7.52 -28.90
N THR A 341 -11.01 6.27 -28.56
CA THR A 341 -11.74 5.32 -29.42
C THR A 341 -13.24 5.42 -29.26
N ASP A 342 -13.72 6.14 -28.26
CA ASP A 342 -15.16 6.36 -28.06
C ASP A 342 -15.61 7.47 -29.01
N GLY A 343 -16.55 7.16 -29.88
CA GLY A 343 -17.11 8.16 -30.82
C GLY A 343 -18.04 9.17 -30.14
N TYR A 344 -18.35 8.98 -28.86
CA TYR A 344 -19.25 9.82 -28.06
C TYR A 344 -19.01 9.71 -26.57
N ALA A 345 -19.45 10.72 -25.80
CA ALA A 345 -19.61 10.60 -24.35
C ALA A 345 -21.08 10.33 -24.00
N ASP A 346 -21.31 9.35 -23.13
CA ASP A 346 -22.64 8.97 -22.68
C ASP A 346 -23.14 9.87 -21.55
N GLN A 347 -24.41 10.23 -21.60
CA GLN A 347 -25.13 10.98 -20.58
C GLN A 347 -26.42 10.23 -20.27
N TYR A 348 -26.37 9.39 -19.27
CA TYR A 348 -27.43 8.45 -18.95
C TYR A 348 -27.92 8.62 -17.51
N ALA A 349 -29.24 8.61 -17.33
CA ALA A 349 -29.88 8.51 -16.04
C ALA A 349 -31.09 7.57 -16.12
N ARG A 350 -31.21 6.69 -15.14
CA ARG A 350 -32.35 5.75 -15.04
C ARG A 350 -32.81 5.65 -13.59
N ILE A 351 -34.12 5.82 -13.40
CA ILE A 351 -34.82 5.47 -12.16
C ILE A 351 -35.74 4.28 -12.42
N ALA A 352 -35.71 3.28 -11.56
CA ALA A 352 -36.51 2.09 -11.69
C ALA A 352 -37.13 1.69 -10.34
N TYR A 353 -38.34 1.16 -10.41
CA TYR A 353 -39.07 0.58 -9.30
C TYR A 353 -39.36 -0.90 -9.58
N TYR A 354 -39.05 -1.77 -8.65
CA TYR A 354 -39.18 -3.21 -8.81
C TYR A 354 -40.18 -3.80 -7.80
N GLN A 355 -41.08 -4.61 -8.29
CA GLN A 355 -41.99 -5.44 -7.51
C GLN A 355 -41.91 -6.89 -8.00
N PRO A 356 -42.32 -7.90 -7.20
CA PRO A 356 -42.24 -9.30 -7.61
C PRO A 356 -42.96 -9.60 -8.95
N ASN A 357 -44.04 -8.93 -9.24
CA ASN A 357 -44.89 -9.21 -10.40
C ASN A 357 -44.78 -8.14 -11.51
N TRP A 358 -44.17 -7.00 -11.28
CA TRP A 358 -44.04 -5.95 -12.27
C TRP A 358 -42.87 -5.02 -11.94
N ASN A 359 -42.37 -4.34 -12.92
CA ASN A 359 -41.37 -3.29 -12.75
C ASN A 359 -41.72 -2.07 -13.62
N PHE A 360 -41.25 -0.93 -13.17
CA PHE A 360 -41.37 0.33 -13.89
C PHE A 360 -40.02 1.02 -13.93
N ALA A 361 -39.67 1.57 -15.10
CA ALA A 361 -38.42 2.31 -15.24
C ALA A 361 -38.59 3.50 -16.18
N VAL A 362 -37.98 4.61 -15.83
CA VAL A 362 -37.81 5.78 -16.69
C VAL A 362 -36.31 5.99 -16.89
N SER A 363 -35.89 6.21 -18.13
CA SER A 363 -34.53 6.52 -18.47
C SER A 363 -34.46 7.69 -19.45
N ALA A 364 -33.45 8.52 -19.26
CA ALA A 364 -33.04 9.55 -20.20
C ALA A 364 -31.64 9.26 -20.65
N ARG A 365 -31.38 9.35 -21.95
CA ARG A 365 -30.05 9.15 -22.53
C ARG A 365 -29.78 10.17 -23.62
N GLN A 366 -28.61 10.77 -23.57
CA GLN A 366 -28.10 11.71 -24.56
C GLN A 366 -26.64 11.37 -24.86
N PHE A 367 -26.21 11.63 -26.07
CA PHE A 367 -24.83 11.43 -26.51
C PHE A 367 -24.20 12.76 -26.89
N GLN A 368 -23.01 13.04 -26.38
CA GLN A 368 -22.15 14.08 -26.93
C GLN A 368 -21.24 13.44 -27.97
N VAL A 369 -21.58 13.59 -29.26
CA VAL A 369 -20.85 12.97 -30.39
C VAL A 369 -19.58 13.77 -30.68
N PHE A 370 -18.45 13.06 -30.90
CA PHE A 370 -17.15 13.64 -31.19
C PHE A 370 -16.82 13.69 -32.67
N ASP A 371 -17.19 12.66 -33.42
CA ASP A 371 -17.03 12.66 -34.88
C ASP A 371 -18.23 13.28 -35.58
N GLU A 372 -17.96 14.04 -36.62
CA GLU A 372 -18.99 14.31 -37.62
C GLU A 372 -19.23 12.98 -38.34
N VAL A 373 -20.37 12.34 -38.03
CA VAL A 373 -20.82 11.23 -38.85
C VAL A 373 -21.07 11.83 -40.22
N ASP A 374 -20.17 11.57 -41.16
CA ASP A 374 -20.36 11.89 -42.57
C ASP A 374 -21.54 11.01 -43.04
N ILE A 375 -22.75 11.58 -42.95
CA ILE A 375 -23.94 10.96 -43.51
C ILE A 375 -23.80 11.16 -45.03
N GLY A 376 -22.94 10.32 -45.62
CA GLY A 376 -22.86 10.19 -47.05
C GLY A 376 -24.11 9.55 -47.66
#